data_e7d39d60620a83c79f91ae42f33c3743
#
_entry.id   e7d39d60620a83c79f91ae42f33c3743
#
_cell.length_a   1.000
_cell.length_b   1.000
_cell.length_c   1.000
_cell.angle_alpha   90.00
_cell.angle_beta   90.00
_cell.angle_gamma   90.00
#
_symmetry.space_group_name_H-M   'P 1'
#
loop_
_entity.id
_entity.type
_entity.pdbx_description
1 polymer ?
#
loop_
_entity_poly.entity_id
_entity_poly.type
_entity_poly.pdbx_seq_one_letter_code
_entity_poly.pdbx_strand_id
1 'polypeptide(L)'
;MIKKLFLLFLIVVSINANAGNKILYYFNRPVDNSVSTTINAVYLNNCMADTFAAYINRAKYSIDIAIYDYSQGSFANMATAVNNAYSRGVQVRWIYDGSSTNSGLSAVNSAIHTLGSPTTSNYTIMHNKFVVIDANSTDQNDAIVMTGSFNWESSQFSTDHNNAVIIQDSALAHAYTAEFNMMWGDPGLVPNSSNSKFGQYKTDLGRHNFTIEGKQVELYFSPSDGTNSHIQSTIATANTDMYFGMYTFTDNSDASMIVSKYNSGVYVAGIDDSYSNSYSPYTTFSSNLGANFKVYNSPGIFHSKYLIVDPSDKCSDPIVLTGSHNWTTSANTKNDENTLIIHSDTAANVYYQSFHADFAVLGGSLTTVTGCPSSVPSNTTTEKNTSVYPNPSDGTFTVSYSLSSMQNVKIDIYNTTGQKTLSVINEATQPAGEHVHNINLSTPGMYLVQFQIGDEHFTKKIFVPGR
;
A
#
# COMPACT_ATOMS: atom_id res chain seq x y z
N MET A 1 22.12 -7.03 54.31
CA MET A 1 21.15 -7.55 53.35
C MET A 1 20.49 -6.38 52.64
N ILE A 2 21.02 -6.00 51.47
CA ILE A 2 20.51 -4.87 50.68
C ILE A 2 19.59 -5.47 49.63
N LYS A 3 18.28 -5.24 49.77
CA LYS A 3 17.28 -5.60 48.74
C LYS A 3 17.46 -4.68 47.53
N LYS A 4 17.92 -5.23 46.40
CA LYS A 4 17.90 -4.55 45.12
C LYS A 4 16.45 -4.47 44.64
N LEU A 5 15.89 -3.26 44.61
CA LEU A 5 14.62 -2.92 44.02
C LEU A 5 14.85 -2.88 42.50
N PHE A 6 14.36 -3.88 41.78
CA PHE A 6 14.29 -3.82 40.30
C PHE A 6 13.13 -2.91 39.91
N LEU A 7 13.45 -1.70 39.46
CA LEU A 7 12.49 -0.79 38.87
C LEU A 7 12.23 -1.27 37.44
N LEU A 8 11.09 -1.91 37.24
CA LEU A 8 10.61 -2.30 35.91
C LEU A 8 10.15 -1.00 35.20
N PHE A 9 10.98 -0.46 34.31
CA PHE A 9 10.56 0.61 33.40
C PHE A 9 9.62 -0.02 32.39
N LEU A 10 8.32 0.11 32.62
CA LEU A 10 7.31 -0.08 31.58
C LEU A 10 7.48 1.07 30.58
N ILE A 11 8.17 0.82 29.45
CA ILE A 11 8.10 1.70 28.30
C ILE A 11 6.71 1.49 27.73
N VAL A 12 5.76 2.32 28.14
CA VAL A 12 4.50 2.49 27.43
C VAL A 12 4.88 3.20 26.14
N VAL A 13 5.08 2.43 25.07
CA VAL A 13 5.02 2.98 23.72
C VAL A 13 3.59 3.46 23.55
N SER A 14 3.37 4.75 23.78
CA SER A 14 2.14 5.39 23.39
C SER A 14 2.07 5.28 21.86
N ILE A 15 1.36 4.26 21.38
CA ILE A 15 0.86 4.24 20.00
C ILE A 15 -0.08 5.44 19.96
N ASN A 16 0.41 6.58 19.48
CA ASN A 16 -0.45 7.65 19.03
C ASN A 16 -1.21 7.09 17.82
N ALA A 17 -2.24 6.30 18.10
CA ALA A 17 -3.29 6.05 17.13
C ALA A 17 -3.88 7.43 16.84
N ASN A 18 -3.44 8.07 15.78
CA ASN A 18 -4.19 9.13 15.18
C ASN A 18 -5.58 8.55 14.94
N ALA A 19 -6.55 8.98 15.73
CA ALA A 19 -7.94 8.57 15.56
C ALA A 19 -8.35 9.02 14.15
N GLY A 20 -8.32 8.09 13.18
CA GLY A 20 -8.64 8.39 11.80
C GLY A 20 -7.89 7.55 10.75
N ASN A 21 -6.64 7.19 10.94
CA ASN A 21 -5.91 6.48 9.87
C ASN A 21 -6.21 4.97 9.88
N LYS A 22 -6.92 4.51 8.86
CA LYS A 22 -7.23 3.09 8.67
C LYS A 22 -6.10 2.32 7.98
N ILE A 23 -5.14 2.99 7.36
CA ILE A 23 -3.98 2.38 6.70
C ILE A 23 -2.72 2.87 7.39
N LEU A 24 -1.96 1.96 7.97
CA LEU A 24 -0.74 2.24 8.70
C LEU A 24 0.43 1.49 8.05
N TYR A 25 1.60 2.13 8.00
CA TYR A 25 2.80 1.62 7.36
C TYR A 25 3.93 1.55 8.38
N TYR A 26 4.61 0.41 8.46
CA TYR A 26 5.69 0.19 9.41
C TYR A 26 6.91 -0.41 8.72
N PHE A 27 8.09 0.04 9.16
CA PHE A 27 9.38 -0.44 8.69
C PHE A 27 10.22 -0.91 9.89
N ASN A 28 10.96 -1.99 9.73
CA ASN A 28 11.87 -2.46 10.78
C ASN A 28 13.30 -1.95 10.59
N ARG A 29 13.55 -1.10 9.60
CA ARG A 29 14.83 -0.42 9.36
C ARG A 29 14.63 1.10 9.41
N PRO A 30 15.72 1.86 9.65
CA PRO A 30 15.66 3.32 9.70
C PRO A 30 15.04 3.92 8.44
N VAL A 31 14.33 5.02 8.62
CA VAL A 31 13.69 5.80 7.55
C VAL A 31 14.24 7.22 7.56
N ASP A 32 14.19 7.90 6.42
CA ASP A 32 14.60 9.30 6.31
C ASP A 32 13.38 10.22 6.27
N ASN A 33 12.99 10.72 7.44
CA ASN A 33 11.87 11.63 7.56
C ASN A 33 12.17 13.06 7.07
N SER A 34 13.42 13.38 6.69
CA SER A 34 13.77 14.69 6.13
C SER A 34 13.19 14.92 4.74
N VAL A 35 12.86 13.82 4.02
CA VAL A 35 12.20 13.86 2.70
C VAL A 35 10.68 13.67 2.78
N SER A 36 10.10 13.81 3.97
CA SER A 36 8.66 13.71 4.17
C SER A 36 7.92 14.89 3.53
N THR A 37 6.92 14.60 2.72
CA THR A 37 6.01 15.61 2.13
C THR A 37 4.56 15.44 2.60
N THR A 38 4.28 14.39 3.39
CA THR A 38 2.95 14.06 3.93
C THR A 38 3.03 13.81 5.43
N ILE A 39 3.23 12.57 5.83
CA ILE A 39 3.45 12.15 7.22
C ILE A 39 4.82 11.48 7.35
N ASN A 40 5.37 11.48 8.56
CA ASN A 40 6.60 10.75 8.82
C ASN A 40 6.37 9.23 8.76
N ALA A 41 7.27 8.53 8.08
CA ALA A 41 7.34 7.08 8.12
C ALA A 41 7.68 6.57 9.54
N VAL A 42 7.14 5.41 9.89
CA VAL A 42 7.32 4.85 11.24
C VAL A 42 8.34 3.70 11.21
N TYR A 43 9.50 3.95 11.79
CA TYR A 43 10.51 2.93 12.06
C TYR A 43 10.26 2.30 13.43
N LEU A 44 9.98 0.99 13.45
CA LEU A 44 9.72 0.22 14.68
C LEU A 44 11.00 -0.50 15.16
N ASN A 45 11.99 0.22 15.55
CA ASN A 45 13.30 -0.27 16.00
C ASN A 45 13.18 -1.49 16.95
N ASN A 46 13.33 -2.72 16.42
CA ASN A 46 13.17 -4.00 17.12
C ASN A 46 11.80 -4.23 17.81
N CYS A 47 10.81 -3.36 17.57
CA CYS A 47 9.47 -3.46 18.17
C CYS A 47 8.41 -4.02 17.19
N MET A 48 8.81 -4.49 16.01
CA MET A 48 7.86 -4.97 14.99
C MET A 48 7.07 -6.18 15.48
N ALA A 49 7.76 -7.17 16.11
CA ALA A 49 7.09 -8.35 16.65
C ALA A 49 6.12 -8.00 17.79
N ASP A 50 6.51 -7.06 18.67
CA ASP A 50 5.64 -6.57 19.75
C ASP A 50 4.41 -5.85 19.19
N THR A 51 4.60 -5.09 18.11
CA THR A 51 3.50 -4.40 17.41
C THR A 51 2.53 -5.42 16.82
N PHE A 52 3.03 -6.46 16.13
CA PHE A 52 2.18 -7.52 15.59
C PHE A 52 1.42 -8.26 16.68
N ALA A 53 2.11 -8.63 17.77
CA ALA A 53 1.51 -9.26 18.95
C ALA A 53 0.42 -8.36 19.57
N ALA A 54 0.63 -7.04 19.62
CA ALA A 54 -0.36 -6.09 20.12
C ALA A 54 -1.64 -6.08 19.26
N TYR A 55 -1.51 -6.14 17.92
CA TYR A 55 -2.68 -6.27 17.04
C TYR A 55 -3.39 -7.61 17.23
N ILE A 56 -2.67 -8.73 17.29
CA ILE A 56 -3.24 -10.07 17.55
C ILE A 56 -4.00 -10.09 18.89
N ASN A 57 -3.49 -9.42 19.91
CA ASN A 57 -4.15 -9.31 21.21
C ASN A 57 -5.47 -8.50 21.19
N ARG A 58 -5.73 -7.70 20.14
CA ARG A 58 -7.00 -6.99 19.95
C ARG A 58 -8.14 -7.90 19.49
N ALA A 59 -7.82 -9.08 18.95
CA ALA A 59 -8.82 -10.01 18.42
C ALA A 59 -9.88 -10.35 19.46
N LYS A 60 -11.15 -10.27 19.05
CA LYS A 60 -12.35 -10.56 19.86
C LYS A 60 -13.02 -11.85 19.45
N TYR A 61 -13.01 -12.18 18.15
CA TYR A 61 -13.82 -13.27 17.57
C TYR A 61 -12.99 -14.26 16.77
N SER A 62 -12.13 -13.79 15.86
CA SER A 62 -11.41 -14.68 14.94
C SER A 62 -10.04 -14.15 14.53
N ILE A 63 -9.13 -15.08 14.22
CA ILE A 63 -7.81 -14.81 13.63
C ILE A 63 -7.56 -15.86 12.56
N ASP A 64 -7.30 -15.41 11.31
CA ASP A 64 -6.82 -16.24 10.21
C ASP A 64 -5.37 -15.87 9.92
N ILE A 65 -4.45 -16.81 10.01
CA ILE A 65 -3.01 -16.61 9.81
C ILE A 65 -2.57 -17.41 8.58
N ALA A 66 -2.00 -16.75 7.57
CA ALA A 66 -1.32 -17.39 6.46
C ALA A 66 0.10 -16.84 6.39
N ILE A 67 1.06 -17.60 6.91
CA ILE A 67 2.47 -17.21 7.03
C ILE A 67 3.34 -18.32 6.47
N TYR A 68 4.22 -17.97 5.52
CA TYR A 68 5.13 -18.91 4.85
C TYR A 68 6.01 -19.67 5.85
N ASP A 69 6.73 -18.95 6.71
CA ASP A 69 7.61 -19.55 7.72
C ASP A 69 7.45 -18.86 9.09
N TYR A 70 7.35 -19.70 10.11
CA TYR A 70 7.43 -19.29 11.49
C TYR A 70 8.48 -20.12 12.22
N SER A 71 9.63 -19.53 12.52
CA SER A 71 10.69 -20.20 13.24
C SER A 71 10.75 -19.76 14.70
N GLN A 72 11.11 -20.72 15.58
CA GLN A 72 11.40 -20.41 16.98
C GLN A 72 12.67 -19.57 17.07
N GLY A 73 12.52 -18.35 17.57
CA GLY A 73 13.60 -17.44 17.89
C GLY A 73 13.23 -16.56 19.06
N SER A 74 13.86 -15.41 19.14
CA SER A 74 13.69 -14.43 20.22
C SER A 74 12.27 -13.84 20.34
N PHE A 75 11.32 -14.23 19.51
CA PHE A 75 9.98 -13.64 19.40
C PHE A 75 8.86 -14.61 19.84
N ALA A 76 9.07 -15.23 21.01
CA ALA A 76 8.04 -16.05 21.67
C ALA A 76 6.70 -15.30 21.92
N ASN A 77 6.72 -13.97 21.86
CA ASN A 77 5.55 -13.12 22.00
C ASN A 77 4.49 -13.36 20.91
N MET A 78 4.86 -13.77 19.67
CA MET A 78 3.90 -14.08 18.61
C MET A 78 3.04 -15.29 18.98
N ALA A 79 3.65 -16.45 19.30
CA ALA A 79 2.92 -17.62 19.79
C ALA A 79 2.14 -17.31 21.07
N THR A 80 2.73 -16.53 21.98
CA THR A 80 2.07 -16.10 23.23
C THR A 80 0.81 -15.29 22.93
N ALA A 81 0.86 -14.33 22.02
CA ALA A 81 -0.31 -13.52 21.64
C ALA A 81 -1.41 -14.37 21.02
N VAL A 82 -1.06 -15.31 20.12
CA VAL A 82 -2.00 -16.23 19.49
C VAL A 82 -2.63 -17.16 20.54
N ASN A 83 -1.83 -17.76 21.44
CA ASN A 83 -2.31 -18.62 22.52
C ASN A 83 -3.22 -17.87 23.50
N ASN A 84 -2.91 -16.62 23.82
CA ASN A 84 -3.73 -15.76 24.66
C ASN A 84 -5.07 -15.45 23.98
N ALA A 85 -5.07 -15.16 22.67
CA ALA A 85 -6.31 -14.96 21.91
C ALA A 85 -7.17 -16.23 21.96
N TYR A 86 -6.59 -17.39 21.66
CA TYR A 86 -7.28 -18.68 21.75
C TYR A 86 -7.84 -18.94 23.17
N SER A 87 -7.09 -18.65 24.22
CA SER A 87 -7.53 -18.81 25.62
C SER A 87 -8.69 -17.89 26.01
N ARG A 88 -8.86 -16.76 25.30
CA ARG A 88 -10.01 -15.85 25.44
C ARG A 88 -11.25 -16.35 24.67
N GLY A 89 -11.15 -17.44 23.90
CA GLY A 89 -12.23 -18.00 23.08
C GLY A 89 -12.24 -17.50 21.66
N VAL A 90 -11.18 -16.79 21.21
CA VAL A 90 -11.03 -16.37 19.81
C VAL A 90 -10.81 -17.61 18.93
N GLN A 91 -11.53 -17.72 17.82
CA GLN A 91 -11.32 -18.77 16.84
C GLN A 91 -10.03 -18.49 16.06
N VAL A 92 -9.06 -19.40 16.12
CA VAL A 92 -7.78 -19.27 15.44
C VAL A 92 -7.59 -20.37 14.42
N ARG A 93 -7.22 -19.98 13.19
CA ARG A 93 -6.88 -20.90 12.10
C ARG A 93 -5.51 -20.49 11.54
N TRP A 94 -4.67 -21.46 11.16
CA TRP A 94 -3.31 -21.17 10.71
C TRP A 94 -2.88 -22.02 9.51
N ILE A 95 -2.57 -21.37 8.40
CA ILE A 95 -1.96 -21.98 7.21
C ILE A 95 -0.47 -21.64 7.20
N TYR A 96 0.38 -22.62 6.91
CA TYR A 96 1.81 -22.47 6.75
C TYR A 96 2.33 -23.23 5.53
N ASP A 97 3.55 -22.93 5.08
CA ASP A 97 4.14 -23.70 3.98
C ASP A 97 4.60 -25.08 4.47
N GLY A 98 4.10 -26.14 3.84
CA GLY A 98 4.40 -27.51 4.23
C GLY A 98 5.83 -27.96 3.87
N SER A 99 6.54 -27.21 3.03
CA SER A 99 7.94 -27.48 2.69
C SER A 99 8.94 -26.79 3.61
N SER A 100 8.51 -25.81 4.38
CA SER A 100 9.33 -25.11 5.39
C SER A 100 9.27 -25.79 6.75
N THR A 101 10.31 -25.58 7.56
CA THR A 101 10.43 -26.27 8.87
C THR A 101 9.36 -25.80 9.87
N ASN A 102 8.97 -24.52 9.84
CA ASN A 102 7.96 -23.93 10.72
C ASN A 102 8.12 -24.31 12.22
N SER A 103 9.36 -24.32 12.72
CA SER A 103 9.68 -24.80 14.07
C SER A 103 8.95 -24.07 15.19
N GLY A 104 8.55 -22.81 14.94
CA GLY A 104 7.80 -21.97 15.88
C GLY A 104 6.40 -22.48 16.18
N LEU A 105 5.80 -23.30 15.30
CA LEU A 105 4.49 -23.91 15.54
C LEU A 105 4.46 -24.81 16.77
N SER A 106 5.61 -25.35 17.20
CA SER A 106 5.71 -26.13 18.44
C SER A 106 5.38 -25.33 19.72
N ALA A 107 5.44 -23.99 19.65
CA ALA A 107 5.05 -23.09 20.74
C ALA A 107 3.58 -22.68 20.70
N VAL A 108 2.87 -22.98 19.62
CA VAL A 108 1.44 -22.71 19.45
C VAL A 108 0.63 -23.80 20.14
N ASN A 109 -0.46 -23.41 20.80
CA ASN A 109 -1.35 -24.36 21.48
C ASN A 109 -1.84 -25.43 20.49
N SER A 110 -1.62 -26.71 20.83
CA SER A 110 -1.93 -27.84 19.97
C SER A 110 -3.43 -28.03 19.65
N ALA A 111 -4.31 -27.34 20.35
CA ALA A 111 -5.74 -27.29 20.04
C ALA A 111 -6.10 -26.30 18.92
N ILE A 112 -5.18 -25.42 18.52
CA ILE A 112 -5.34 -24.54 17.38
C ILE A 112 -5.14 -25.37 16.10
N HIS A 113 -6.12 -25.33 15.22
CA HIS A 113 -6.04 -26.05 13.95
C HIS A 113 -5.04 -25.38 13.01
N THR A 114 -4.17 -26.19 12.44
CA THR A 114 -3.17 -25.77 11.45
C THR A 114 -3.27 -26.60 10.19
N LEU A 115 -2.87 -26.03 9.04
CA LEU A 115 -2.82 -26.70 7.75
C LEU A 115 -1.51 -26.34 7.04
N GLY A 116 -0.70 -27.37 6.74
CA GLY A 116 0.46 -27.20 5.86
C GLY A 116 0.03 -27.27 4.40
N SER A 117 0.59 -26.42 3.56
CA SER A 117 0.38 -26.47 2.11
C SER A 117 0.94 -27.76 1.50
N PRO A 118 0.48 -28.19 0.32
CA PRO A 118 1.03 -29.34 -0.37
C PRO A 118 2.53 -29.14 -0.74
N THR A 119 3.26 -30.25 -0.82
CA THR A 119 4.68 -30.27 -1.20
C THR A 119 4.93 -31.02 -2.50
N THR A 120 3.90 -31.15 -3.35
CA THR A 120 3.98 -31.87 -4.63
C THR A 120 4.68 -31.04 -5.70
N SER A 121 5.20 -31.70 -6.73
CA SER A 121 5.97 -31.05 -7.82
C SER A 121 5.19 -30.01 -8.63
N ASN A 122 3.86 -30.07 -8.60
CA ASN A 122 2.97 -29.12 -9.31
C ASN A 122 2.68 -27.84 -8.50
N TYR A 123 3.13 -27.79 -7.27
CA TYR A 123 2.97 -26.69 -6.34
C TYR A 123 4.37 -26.24 -5.87
N THR A 124 4.59 -24.96 -5.66
CA THR A 124 5.90 -24.49 -5.22
C THR A 124 5.87 -24.16 -3.73
N ILE A 125 5.31 -23.03 -3.32
CA ILE A 125 5.25 -22.64 -1.90
C ILE A 125 3.99 -21.82 -1.60
N MET A 126 3.48 -21.94 -0.39
CA MET A 126 2.51 -21.02 0.19
C MET A 126 3.28 -19.83 0.77
N HIS A 127 3.49 -18.80 -0.05
CA HIS A 127 4.36 -17.68 0.30
C HIS A 127 3.60 -16.44 0.81
N ASN A 128 2.31 -16.57 1.06
CA ASN A 128 1.52 -15.52 1.70
C ASN A 128 2.09 -15.13 3.07
N LYS A 129 1.91 -13.87 3.43
CA LYS A 129 2.29 -13.27 4.71
C LYS A 129 1.19 -12.32 5.15
N PHE A 130 0.09 -12.89 5.66
CA PHE A 130 -1.01 -12.07 6.17
C PHE A 130 -1.67 -12.66 7.41
N VAL A 131 -2.27 -11.76 8.18
CA VAL A 131 -3.15 -12.08 9.30
C VAL A 131 -4.43 -11.29 9.12
N VAL A 132 -5.56 -11.95 9.26
CA VAL A 132 -6.88 -11.31 9.30
C VAL A 132 -7.46 -11.45 10.69
N ILE A 133 -7.88 -10.34 11.27
CA ILE A 133 -8.49 -10.29 12.60
C ILE A 133 -9.93 -9.86 12.44
N ASP A 134 -10.86 -10.58 13.08
CA ASP A 134 -12.26 -10.19 13.27
C ASP A 134 -13.03 -9.80 11.99
N ALA A 135 -12.73 -10.44 10.85
CA ALA A 135 -13.37 -10.12 9.57
C ALA A 135 -14.89 -10.10 9.61
N ASN A 136 -15.50 -10.96 10.42
CA ASN A 136 -16.95 -11.10 10.54
C ASN A 136 -17.53 -10.36 11.75
N SER A 137 -16.79 -9.42 12.37
CA SER A 137 -17.33 -8.59 13.46
C SER A 137 -18.47 -7.72 12.95
N THR A 138 -19.46 -7.51 13.79
CA THR A 138 -20.54 -6.54 13.54
C THR A 138 -20.07 -5.09 13.66
N ASP A 139 -18.96 -4.85 14.35
CA ASP A 139 -18.27 -3.58 14.37
C ASP A 139 -17.19 -3.57 13.28
N GLN A 140 -17.41 -2.80 12.23
CA GLN A 140 -16.46 -2.69 11.10
C GLN A 140 -15.07 -2.21 11.50
N ASN A 141 -14.94 -1.58 12.68
CA ASN A 141 -13.65 -1.12 13.20
C ASN A 141 -12.82 -2.22 13.86
N ASP A 142 -13.39 -3.41 14.08
CA ASP A 142 -12.64 -4.55 14.60
C ASP A 142 -11.83 -5.27 13.51
N ALA A 143 -12.31 -5.22 12.26
CA ALA A 143 -11.73 -5.95 11.15
C ALA A 143 -10.38 -5.36 10.73
N ILE A 144 -9.31 -6.17 10.83
CA ILE A 144 -7.95 -5.75 10.53
C ILE A 144 -7.29 -6.77 9.61
N VAL A 145 -6.59 -6.27 8.59
CA VAL A 145 -5.65 -7.02 7.77
C VAL A 145 -4.24 -6.55 8.10
N MET A 146 -3.34 -7.49 8.38
CA MET A 146 -1.91 -7.26 8.53
C MET A 146 -1.20 -7.99 7.41
N THR A 147 -0.40 -7.31 6.60
CA THR A 147 0.37 -7.92 5.52
C THR A 147 1.68 -7.18 5.27
N GLY A 148 2.49 -7.67 4.34
CA GLY A 148 3.78 -7.12 3.98
C GLY A 148 4.79 -8.19 3.61
N SER A 149 6.07 -7.93 3.84
CA SER A 149 7.14 -8.85 3.45
C SER A 149 7.58 -9.84 4.53
N PHE A 150 7.12 -9.69 5.77
CA PHE A 150 7.61 -10.44 6.94
C PHE A 150 7.24 -11.93 6.95
N ASN A 151 8.25 -12.82 7.01
CA ASN A 151 8.10 -14.09 7.72
C ASN A 151 8.19 -13.86 9.23
N TRP A 152 7.77 -14.83 10.03
CA TRP A 152 7.89 -14.75 11.49
C TRP A 152 9.16 -15.45 11.98
N GLU A 153 10.30 -14.86 11.61
CA GLU A 153 11.64 -15.34 11.90
C GLU A 153 12.47 -14.25 12.58
N SER A 154 13.50 -14.64 13.36
CA SER A 154 14.30 -13.68 14.12
C SER A 154 15.00 -12.65 13.25
N SER A 155 15.60 -13.08 12.13
CA SER A 155 16.28 -12.17 11.19
C SER A 155 15.32 -11.17 10.57
N GLN A 156 14.11 -11.63 10.21
CA GLN A 156 13.07 -10.80 9.59
C GLN A 156 12.63 -9.63 10.47
N PHE A 157 12.61 -9.82 11.78
CA PHE A 157 12.25 -8.77 12.73
C PHE A 157 13.42 -7.88 13.15
N SER A 158 14.68 -8.29 12.88
CA SER A 158 15.86 -7.60 13.41
C SER A 158 16.83 -7.08 12.37
N THR A 159 17.33 -7.93 11.46
CA THR A 159 18.42 -7.61 10.53
C THR A 159 17.98 -7.42 9.10
N ASP A 160 16.95 -8.13 8.67
CA ASP A 160 16.45 -8.08 7.30
C ASP A 160 15.59 -6.82 7.07
N HIS A 161 15.62 -6.27 5.87
CA HIS A 161 14.81 -5.09 5.52
C HIS A 161 13.41 -5.52 5.12
N ASN A 162 12.44 -5.15 5.93
CA ASN A 162 11.03 -5.53 5.74
C ASN A 162 10.09 -4.34 5.94
N ASN A 163 8.91 -4.44 5.37
CA ASN A 163 7.80 -3.51 5.55
C ASN A 163 6.51 -4.25 5.93
N ALA A 164 5.62 -3.57 6.62
CA ALA A 164 4.29 -4.04 6.94
C ALA A 164 3.23 -2.96 6.69
N VAL A 165 2.07 -3.40 6.24
CA VAL A 165 0.86 -2.57 6.11
C VAL A 165 -0.22 -3.17 6.99
N ILE A 166 -0.82 -2.34 7.83
CA ILE A 166 -1.95 -2.71 8.68
C ILE A 166 -3.16 -1.91 8.21
N ILE A 167 -4.23 -2.60 7.83
CA ILE A 167 -5.42 -1.97 7.26
C ILE A 167 -6.64 -2.35 8.07
N GLN A 168 -7.39 -1.35 8.54
CA GLN A 168 -8.64 -1.52 9.24
C GLN A 168 -9.80 -1.32 8.27
N ASP A 169 -10.23 -2.41 7.64
CA ASP A 169 -11.35 -2.40 6.69
C ASP A 169 -12.02 -3.77 6.59
N SER A 170 -13.33 -3.81 6.78
CA SER A 170 -14.11 -5.05 6.79
C SER A 170 -14.23 -5.69 5.40
N ALA A 171 -14.36 -4.91 4.33
CA ALA A 171 -14.50 -5.45 2.98
C ALA A 171 -13.17 -6.10 2.53
N LEU A 172 -12.05 -5.46 2.81
CA LEU A 172 -10.72 -6.01 2.55
C LEU A 172 -10.47 -7.26 3.40
N ALA A 173 -10.81 -7.24 4.69
CA ALA A 173 -10.68 -8.39 5.57
C ALA A 173 -11.49 -9.60 5.07
N HIS A 174 -12.72 -9.39 4.59
CA HIS A 174 -13.52 -10.44 3.96
C HIS A 174 -12.86 -11.01 2.69
N ALA A 175 -12.20 -10.19 1.86
CA ALA A 175 -11.51 -10.67 0.68
C ALA A 175 -10.32 -11.58 1.05
N TYR A 176 -9.51 -11.18 2.03
CA TYR A 176 -8.43 -12.02 2.55
C TYR A 176 -8.94 -13.30 3.22
N THR A 177 -10.05 -13.23 3.98
CA THR A 177 -10.69 -14.42 4.56
C THR A 177 -11.22 -15.36 3.49
N ALA A 178 -11.74 -14.85 2.38
CA ALA A 178 -12.21 -15.68 1.27
C ALA A 178 -11.06 -16.44 0.61
N GLU A 179 -9.91 -15.80 0.40
CA GLU A 179 -8.68 -16.46 -0.05
C GLU A 179 -8.18 -17.50 0.95
N PHE A 180 -8.18 -17.14 2.23
CA PHE A 180 -7.83 -18.08 3.31
C PHE A 180 -8.74 -19.32 3.28
N ASN A 181 -10.05 -19.15 3.18
CA ASN A 181 -11.03 -20.24 3.15
C ASN A 181 -10.84 -21.17 1.94
N MET A 182 -10.41 -20.62 0.80
CA MET A 182 -10.08 -21.43 -0.40
C MET A 182 -8.90 -22.35 -0.11
N MET A 183 -7.83 -21.83 0.49
CA MET A 183 -6.67 -22.64 0.91
C MET A 183 -7.00 -23.58 2.07
N TRP A 184 -7.84 -23.16 3.01
CA TRP A 184 -8.28 -23.96 4.16
C TRP A 184 -9.22 -25.10 3.77
N GLY A 185 -9.95 -24.94 2.66
CA GLY A 185 -10.90 -25.89 2.10
C GLY A 185 -12.26 -25.92 2.79
N ASP A 186 -12.50 -25.05 3.77
CA ASP A 186 -13.76 -24.93 4.52
C ASP A 186 -13.85 -23.53 5.16
N PRO A 187 -15.04 -22.90 5.25
CA PRO A 187 -15.21 -21.64 5.97
C PRO A 187 -15.20 -21.80 7.52
N GLY A 188 -15.31 -23.02 8.03
CA GLY A 188 -15.32 -23.33 9.47
C GLY A 188 -13.94 -23.39 10.10
N LEU A 189 -13.94 -23.80 11.37
CA LEU A 189 -12.72 -23.83 12.20
C LEU A 189 -11.76 -24.95 11.82
N VAL A 190 -12.27 -26.11 11.38
CA VAL A 190 -11.46 -27.28 11.06
C VAL A 190 -11.11 -27.30 9.58
N PRO A 191 -9.83 -27.51 9.20
CA PRO A 191 -9.47 -27.53 7.78
C PRO A 191 -10.03 -28.75 7.06
N ASN A 192 -10.38 -28.58 5.80
CA ASN A 192 -10.75 -29.67 4.92
C ASN A 192 -9.71 -29.85 3.82
N SER A 193 -8.66 -30.61 4.09
CA SER A 193 -7.54 -30.80 3.16
C SER A 193 -7.95 -31.40 1.82
N SER A 194 -9.11 -32.12 1.74
CA SER A 194 -9.62 -32.65 0.48
C SER A 194 -10.19 -31.60 -0.46
N ASN A 195 -10.63 -30.46 0.10
CA ASN A 195 -11.18 -29.33 -0.66
C ASN A 195 -10.20 -28.15 -0.76
N SER A 196 -9.07 -28.20 -0.04
CA SER A 196 -8.05 -27.16 -0.04
C SER A 196 -7.50 -26.90 -1.44
N LYS A 197 -7.39 -25.63 -1.82
CA LYS A 197 -6.86 -25.21 -3.12
C LYS A 197 -5.70 -24.28 -2.90
N PHE A 198 -4.55 -24.66 -3.41
CA PHE A 198 -3.31 -23.90 -3.37
C PHE A 198 -2.76 -23.69 -4.77
N GLY A 199 -1.99 -22.63 -4.98
CA GLY A 199 -1.31 -22.35 -6.24
C GLY A 199 -2.28 -22.33 -7.43
N GLN A 200 -1.93 -23.06 -8.48
CA GLN A 200 -2.70 -23.12 -9.74
C GLN A 200 -4.12 -23.68 -9.60
N TYR A 201 -4.48 -24.28 -8.48
CA TYR A 201 -5.81 -24.81 -8.23
C TYR A 201 -6.78 -23.79 -7.64
N LYS A 202 -6.28 -22.62 -7.26
CA LYS A 202 -7.10 -21.49 -6.84
C LYS A 202 -7.86 -20.87 -8.02
N THR A 203 -8.86 -20.11 -7.70
CA THR A 203 -9.67 -19.37 -8.68
C THR A 203 -9.80 -17.93 -8.22
N ASP A 204 -9.77 -17.00 -9.16
CA ASP A 204 -10.06 -15.60 -8.89
C ASP A 204 -11.48 -15.44 -8.30
N LEU A 205 -11.57 -14.73 -7.18
CA LEU A 205 -12.81 -14.43 -6.48
C LEU A 205 -13.44 -13.10 -6.89
N GLY A 206 -12.81 -12.35 -7.80
CA GLY A 206 -13.33 -11.10 -8.36
C GLY A 206 -13.48 -9.94 -7.37
N ARG A 207 -12.72 -9.94 -6.27
CA ARG A 207 -12.78 -8.92 -5.22
C ARG A 207 -11.49 -8.14 -5.13
N HIS A 208 -11.27 -7.24 -6.09
CA HIS A 208 -9.98 -6.57 -6.24
C HIS A 208 -9.96 -5.11 -5.83
N ASN A 209 -11.10 -4.40 -5.85
CA ASN A 209 -11.12 -2.95 -5.68
C ASN A 209 -11.84 -2.54 -4.39
N PHE A 210 -11.18 -1.71 -3.60
CA PHE A 210 -11.66 -1.20 -2.33
C PHE A 210 -11.47 0.31 -2.26
N THR A 211 -12.35 1.00 -1.52
CA THR A 211 -12.16 2.42 -1.20
C THR A 211 -12.01 2.55 0.32
N ILE A 212 -10.80 2.85 0.77
CA ILE A 212 -10.46 2.94 2.19
C ILE A 212 -9.96 4.36 2.49
N GLU A 213 -10.68 5.09 3.34
CA GLU A 213 -10.41 6.53 3.61
C GLU A 213 -10.35 7.39 2.34
N GLY A 214 -11.19 7.07 1.34
CA GLY A 214 -11.22 7.78 0.07
C GLY A 214 -10.07 7.43 -0.88
N LYS A 215 -9.19 6.48 -0.51
CA LYS A 215 -8.09 5.98 -1.33
C LYS A 215 -8.52 4.71 -2.03
N GLN A 216 -8.16 4.56 -3.30
CA GLN A 216 -8.31 3.28 -3.99
C GLN A 216 -7.24 2.31 -3.47
N VAL A 217 -7.65 1.09 -3.16
CA VAL A 217 -6.78 -0.02 -2.79
C VAL A 217 -7.16 -1.22 -3.63
N GLU A 218 -6.16 -1.82 -4.29
CA GLU A 218 -6.37 -3.03 -5.08
C GLU A 218 -5.69 -4.21 -4.39
N LEU A 219 -6.27 -5.40 -4.52
CA LEU A 219 -5.78 -6.65 -3.95
C LEU A 219 -5.78 -7.74 -5.00
N TYR A 220 -4.65 -8.42 -5.14
CA TYR A 220 -4.49 -9.56 -6.05
C TYR A 220 -3.76 -10.70 -5.36
N PHE A 221 -4.26 -11.93 -5.58
CA PHE A 221 -3.61 -13.15 -5.12
C PHE A 221 -3.05 -13.94 -6.30
N SER A 222 -1.76 -14.26 -6.27
CA SER A 222 -1.22 -15.14 -7.29
C SER A 222 -1.39 -16.61 -6.89
N PRO A 223 -1.43 -17.51 -7.89
CA PRO A 223 -1.41 -17.23 -9.32
C PRO A 223 -2.80 -16.95 -9.92
N SER A 224 -3.89 -17.03 -9.12
CA SER A 224 -5.27 -17.02 -9.62
C SER A 224 -5.68 -15.72 -10.31
N ASP A 225 -5.18 -14.56 -9.82
CA ASP A 225 -5.71 -13.25 -10.19
C ASP A 225 -4.85 -12.54 -11.26
N GLY A 226 -3.91 -13.26 -11.89
CA GLY A 226 -3.07 -12.70 -12.96
C GLY A 226 -2.20 -11.53 -12.49
N THR A 227 -1.69 -11.59 -11.26
CA THR A 227 -1.00 -10.52 -10.53
C THR A 227 0.06 -9.79 -11.36
N ASN A 228 0.83 -10.52 -12.21
CA ASN A 228 1.87 -9.88 -13.00
C ASN A 228 1.34 -8.83 -13.98
N SER A 229 0.15 -9.00 -14.53
CA SER A 229 -0.45 -8.01 -15.42
C SER A 229 -0.79 -6.70 -14.69
N HIS A 230 -1.12 -6.80 -13.41
CA HIS A 230 -1.38 -5.64 -12.54
C HIS A 230 -0.09 -4.94 -12.10
N ILE A 231 0.99 -5.71 -11.84
CA ILE A 231 2.34 -5.16 -11.63
C ILE A 231 2.76 -4.35 -12.86
N GLN A 232 2.63 -4.92 -14.06
CA GLN A 232 2.99 -4.26 -15.32
C GLN A 232 2.13 -3.01 -15.58
N SER A 233 0.84 -3.09 -15.29
CA SER A 233 -0.06 -1.93 -15.39
C SER A 233 0.38 -0.81 -14.44
N THR A 234 0.79 -1.15 -13.21
CA THR A 234 1.30 -0.17 -12.23
C THR A 234 2.63 0.45 -12.71
N ILE A 235 3.56 -0.33 -13.26
CA ILE A 235 4.80 0.20 -13.87
C ILE A 235 4.45 1.17 -15.00
N ALA A 236 3.46 0.85 -15.80
CA ALA A 236 3.05 1.67 -16.94
C ALA A 236 2.47 3.04 -16.54
N THR A 237 1.95 3.22 -15.32
CA THR A 237 1.42 4.51 -14.86
C THR A 237 2.49 5.53 -14.50
N ALA A 238 3.75 5.12 -14.26
CA ALA A 238 4.82 6.03 -13.88
C ALA A 238 5.03 7.14 -14.92
N ASN A 239 4.98 8.39 -14.48
CA ASN A 239 5.09 9.57 -15.32
C ASN A 239 6.31 10.43 -14.98
N THR A 240 6.67 10.50 -13.71
CA THR A 240 7.66 11.43 -13.17
C THR A 240 8.84 10.69 -12.53
N ASP A 241 8.58 9.85 -11.55
CA ASP A 241 9.60 9.08 -10.86
C ASP A 241 9.09 7.72 -10.37
N MET A 242 9.99 6.76 -10.30
CA MET A 242 9.68 5.40 -9.89
C MET A 242 10.83 4.80 -9.09
N TYR A 243 10.51 4.12 -7.98
CA TYR A 243 11.49 3.47 -7.12
C TYR A 243 11.04 2.04 -6.81
N PHE A 244 11.98 1.11 -6.84
CA PHE A 244 11.69 -0.28 -6.45
C PHE A 244 12.68 -0.82 -5.44
N GLY A 245 12.18 -1.66 -4.54
CA GLY A 245 12.99 -2.40 -3.59
C GLY A 245 12.57 -3.86 -3.57
N MET A 246 13.47 -4.79 -3.97
CA MET A 246 13.11 -6.16 -4.24
C MET A 246 14.10 -7.17 -3.64
N TYR A 247 13.56 -8.23 -3.03
CA TYR A 247 14.38 -9.36 -2.57
C TYR A 247 14.80 -10.26 -3.72
N THR A 248 13.83 -10.68 -4.55
CA THR A 248 14.12 -11.55 -5.69
C THR A 248 13.43 -11.02 -6.93
N PHE A 249 14.27 -10.58 -7.88
CA PHE A 249 13.82 -10.04 -9.15
C PHE A 249 14.41 -10.87 -10.29
N THR A 250 13.60 -11.72 -10.91
CA THR A 250 14.02 -12.57 -12.04
C THR A 250 13.12 -12.42 -13.28
N ASP A 251 12.05 -11.64 -13.21
CA ASP A 251 11.14 -11.39 -14.33
C ASP A 251 11.76 -10.39 -15.32
N ASN A 252 12.09 -10.86 -16.51
CA ASN A 252 12.71 -10.04 -17.56
C ASN A 252 11.73 -9.05 -18.20
N SER A 253 10.44 -9.37 -18.22
CA SER A 253 9.44 -8.49 -18.83
C SER A 253 9.24 -7.23 -17.96
N ASP A 254 9.13 -7.41 -16.66
CA ASP A 254 8.99 -6.30 -15.71
C ASP A 254 10.26 -5.44 -15.70
N ALA A 255 11.45 -6.05 -15.71
CA ALA A 255 12.71 -5.33 -15.81
C ALA A 255 12.80 -4.49 -17.09
N SER A 256 12.37 -5.05 -18.22
CA SER A 256 12.37 -4.35 -19.51
C SER A 256 11.40 -3.17 -19.52
N MET A 257 10.23 -3.31 -18.88
CA MET A 257 9.27 -2.21 -18.75
C MET A 257 9.81 -1.07 -17.88
N ILE A 258 10.46 -1.39 -16.75
CA ILE A 258 11.11 -0.39 -15.88
C ILE A 258 12.19 0.38 -16.66
N VAL A 259 13.06 -0.31 -17.39
CA VAL A 259 14.09 0.33 -18.23
C VAL A 259 13.47 1.15 -19.36
N SER A 260 12.36 0.69 -19.95
CA SER A 260 11.62 1.48 -20.96
C SER A 260 11.11 2.80 -20.38
N LYS A 261 10.59 2.81 -19.15
CA LYS A 261 10.19 4.03 -18.45
C LYS A 261 11.40 4.97 -18.21
N TYR A 262 12.52 4.42 -17.75
CA TYR A 262 13.76 5.20 -17.59
C TYR A 262 14.20 5.85 -18.92
N ASN A 263 14.20 5.09 -20.00
CA ASN A 263 14.57 5.58 -21.33
C ASN A 263 13.56 6.62 -21.90
N SER A 264 12.34 6.62 -21.42
CA SER A 264 11.32 7.62 -21.79
C SER A 264 11.38 8.90 -20.95
N GLY A 265 12.33 8.99 -20.00
CA GLY A 265 12.57 10.18 -19.20
C GLY A 265 11.98 10.14 -17.78
N VAL A 266 11.34 9.05 -17.36
CA VAL A 266 10.95 8.85 -15.95
C VAL A 266 12.21 8.64 -15.13
N TYR A 267 12.35 9.33 -13.99
CA TYR A 267 13.45 9.07 -13.08
C TYR A 267 13.26 7.73 -12.40
N VAL A 268 14.21 6.81 -12.52
CA VAL A 268 14.11 5.47 -11.92
C VAL A 268 15.31 5.19 -11.03
N ALA A 269 15.07 4.71 -9.82
CA ALA A 269 16.11 4.14 -8.97
C ALA A 269 15.63 2.84 -8.31
N GLY A 270 16.55 1.90 -8.07
CA GLY A 270 16.22 0.58 -7.54
C GLY A 270 17.24 0.03 -6.56
N ILE A 271 16.73 -0.80 -5.64
CA ILE A 271 17.52 -1.64 -4.74
C ILE A 271 17.10 -3.08 -4.98
N ASP A 272 18.06 -3.96 -5.24
CA ASP A 272 17.85 -5.39 -5.32
C ASP A 272 18.76 -6.12 -4.31
N ASP A 273 18.31 -7.24 -3.78
CA ASP A 273 19.18 -8.05 -2.93
C ASP A 273 20.24 -8.78 -3.77
N SER A 274 21.42 -8.98 -3.20
CA SER A 274 22.53 -9.72 -3.85
C SER A 274 22.18 -11.14 -4.25
N TYR A 275 21.11 -11.72 -3.71
CA TYR A 275 20.55 -12.99 -4.13
C TYR A 275 20.16 -12.98 -5.62
N SER A 276 19.73 -11.85 -6.15
CA SER A 276 19.33 -11.68 -7.55
C SER A 276 20.49 -11.49 -8.54
N ASN A 277 21.73 -11.36 -8.09
CA ASN A 277 22.90 -11.02 -8.93
C ASN A 277 23.19 -11.99 -10.08
N SER A 278 22.72 -13.23 -9.99
CA SER A 278 22.90 -14.25 -11.04
C SER A 278 21.83 -14.21 -12.13
N TYR A 279 20.82 -13.36 -12.00
CA TYR A 279 19.70 -13.29 -12.94
C TYR A 279 19.82 -12.11 -13.92
N SER A 280 19.15 -12.24 -15.07
CA SER A 280 19.21 -11.25 -16.15
C SER A 280 18.74 -9.84 -15.75
N PRO A 281 17.69 -9.64 -14.92
CA PRO A 281 17.28 -8.31 -14.47
C PRO A 281 18.40 -7.53 -13.79
N TYR A 282 19.23 -8.16 -12.97
CA TYR A 282 20.40 -7.50 -12.37
C TYR A 282 21.32 -6.87 -13.43
N THR A 283 21.68 -7.63 -14.48
CA THR A 283 22.51 -7.10 -15.57
C THR A 283 21.78 -5.99 -16.33
N THR A 284 20.49 -6.14 -16.54
CA THR A 284 19.65 -5.14 -17.21
C THR A 284 19.65 -3.83 -16.43
N PHE A 285 19.43 -3.85 -15.12
CA PHE A 285 19.42 -2.65 -14.29
C PHE A 285 20.82 -2.05 -14.14
N SER A 286 21.86 -2.85 -13.88
CA SER A 286 23.21 -2.38 -13.73
C SER A 286 23.70 -1.64 -14.99
N SER A 287 23.34 -2.15 -16.17
CA SER A 287 23.78 -1.57 -17.45
C SER A 287 23.00 -0.30 -17.83
N ASN A 288 21.72 -0.20 -17.45
CA ASN A 288 20.86 0.92 -17.89
C ASN A 288 20.71 2.01 -16.83
N LEU A 289 20.57 1.65 -15.56
CA LEU A 289 20.32 2.62 -14.48
C LEU A 289 21.62 3.12 -13.82
N GLY A 290 22.74 2.39 -13.99
CA GLY A 290 24.05 2.81 -13.48
C GLY A 290 24.04 3.14 -11.98
N ALA A 291 24.36 4.37 -11.61
CA ALA A 291 24.41 4.81 -10.21
C ALA A 291 23.06 4.78 -9.49
N ASN A 292 21.96 4.78 -10.24
CA ASN A 292 20.59 4.70 -9.71
C ASN A 292 20.17 3.27 -9.34
N PHE A 293 21.01 2.27 -9.56
CA PHE A 293 20.77 0.91 -9.14
C PHE A 293 21.77 0.50 -8.06
N LYS A 294 21.27 -0.03 -6.96
CA LYS A 294 22.09 -0.48 -5.84
C LYS A 294 21.78 -1.93 -5.52
N VAL A 295 22.79 -2.65 -5.03
CA VAL A 295 22.69 -4.03 -4.58
C VAL A 295 22.93 -4.08 -3.09
N TYR A 296 21.98 -4.64 -2.36
CA TYR A 296 22.12 -4.90 -0.95
C TYR A 296 22.91 -6.19 -0.73
N ASN A 297 24.02 -6.08 -0.05
CA ASN A 297 24.92 -7.21 0.30
C ASN A 297 25.46 -7.11 1.74
N SER A 298 24.81 -6.34 2.58
CA SER A 298 25.17 -6.12 3.97
C SER A 298 24.67 -7.28 4.88
N PRO A 299 25.02 -7.36 6.16
CA PRO A 299 24.42 -8.35 7.06
C PRO A 299 22.89 -8.29 7.06
N GLY A 300 22.23 -9.45 6.93
CA GLY A 300 20.80 -9.56 6.64
C GLY A 300 20.53 -9.54 5.13
N ILE A 301 19.26 -9.51 4.77
CA ILE A 301 18.78 -9.47 3.38
C ILE A 301 17.83 -8.28 3.17
N PHE A 302 17.77 -7.79 1.94
CA PHE A 302 16.75 -6.82 1.54
C PHE A 302 15.47 -7.59 1.17
N HIS A 303 14.66 -7.90 2.19
CA HIS A 303 13.51 -8.80 2.02
C HIS A 303 12.22 -8.08 1.63
N SER A 304 12.22 -6.78 1.47
CA SER A 304 11.09 -6.00 0.97
C SER A 304 10.75 -6.34 -0.49
N LYS A 305 9.50 -6.14 -0.88
CA LYS A 305 8.97 -6.30 -2.24
C LYS A 305 7.99 -5.16 -2.47
N TYR A 306 8.49 -4.04 -3.02
CA TYR A 306 7.64 -2.89 -3.29
C TYR A 306 8.06 -2.11 -4.54
N LEU A 307 7.10 -1.46 -5.12
CA LEU A 307 7.24 -0.44 -6.14
C LEU A 307 6.57 0.84 -5.64
N ILE A 308 7.23 1.96 -5.88
CA ILE A 308 6.71 3.30 -5.59
C ILE A 308 6.65 4.05 -6.92
N VAL A 309 5.50 4.58 -7.26
CA VAL A 309 5.27 5.35 -8.48
C VAL A 309 4.92 6.78 -8.11
N ASP A 310 5.56 7.73 -8.75
CA ASP A 310 5.33 9.17 -8.70
C ASP A 310 5.19 9.79 -7.28
N PRO A 311 6.03 9.39 -6.28
CA PRO A 311 5.95 9.95 -4.93
C PRO A 311 6.26 11.47 -4.88
N SER A 312 6.93 12.00 -5.89
CA SER A 312 7.23 13.44 -6.00
C SER A 312 6.15 14.22 -6.73
N ASP A 313 5.20 13.55 -7.40
CA ASP A 313 4.18 14.19 -8.23
C ASP A 313 2.75 13.90 -7.76
N LYS A 314 2.23 14.76 -6.89
CA LYS A 314 0.85 14.67 -6.38
C LYS A 314 -0.24 14.92 -7.45
N CYS A 315 0.14 15.43 -8.63
CA CYS A 315 -0.77 15.66 -9.75
C CYS A 315 -0.91 14.42 -10.66
N SER A 316 0.00 13.47 -10.51
CA SER A 316 -0.10 12.14 -11.08
C SER A 316 -1.01 11.26 -10.21
N ASP A 317 -0.84 9.97 -10.27
CA ASP A 317 -1.46 8.98 -9.39
C ASP A 317 -0.36 8.28 -8.56
N PRO A 318 0.04 8.87 -7.40
CA PRO A 318 1.06 8.26 -6.57
C PRO A 318 0.62 6.91 -6.02
N ILE A 319 1.43 5.88 -6.28
CA ILE A 319 1.09 4.49 -5.96
C ILE A 319 2.19 3.82 -5.15
N VAL A 320 1.78 2.95 -4.23
CA VAL A 320 2.64 1.88 -3.68
C VAL A 320 2.06 0.54 -4.04
N LEU A 321 2.88 -0.32 -4.61
CA LEU A 321 2.63 -1.75 -4.72
C LEU A 321 3.50 -2.46 -3.69
N THR A 322 2.90 -3.34 -2.87
CA THR A 322 3.62 -4.09 -1.82
C THR A 322 2.91 -5.40 -1.47
N GLY A 323 3.56 -6.27 -0.71
CA GLY A 323 3.02 -7.56 -0.29
C GLY A 323 4.10 -8.63 -0.14
N SER A 324 3.72 -9.88 -0.36
CA SER A 324 4.64 -11.02 -0.27
C SER A 324 5.33 -11.35 -1.60
N HIS A 325 4.83 -10.81 -2.72
CA HIS A 325 5.10 -11.24 -4.09
C HIS A 325 6.51 -10.83 -4.56
N ASN A 326 7.42 -11.79 -4.73
CA ASN A 326 8.68 -11.59 -5.46
C ASN A 326 8.41 -11.50 -6.97
N TRP A 327 9.20 -10.74 -7.70
CA TRP A 327 9.00 -10.58 -9.14
C TRP A 327 9.71 -11.67 -9.91
N THR A 328 9.08 -12.85 -9.89
CA THR A 328 9.61 -14.10 -10.46
C THR A 328 8.50 -14.89 -11.16
N THR A 329 8.87 -15.69 -12.15
CA THR A 329 7.90 -16.59 -12.81
C THR A 329 7.18 -17.51 -11.83
N SER A 330 7.88 -17.99 -10.77
CA SER A 330 7.25 -18.87 -9.78
C SER A 330 6.20 -18.13 -8.95
N ALA A 331 6.48 -16.89 -8.54
CA ALA A 331 5.52 -16.04 -7.83
C ALA A 331 4.31 -15.72 -8.72
N ASN A 332 4.54 -15.45 -10.01
CA ASN A 332 3.47 -15.16 -10.97
C ASN A 332 2.54 -16.35 -11.25
N THR A 333 3.07 -17.59 -11.23
CA THR A 333 2.37 -18.75 -11.84
C THR A 333 2.13 -19.94 -10.91
N LYS A 334 2.76 -19.98 -9.74
CA LYS A 334 2.76 -21.18 -8.88
C LYS A 334 2.59 -20.91 -7.38
N ASN A 335 3.25 -19.87 -6.86
CA ASN A 335 3.22 -19.58 -5.42
C ASN A 335 1.89 -18.94 -5.02
N ASP A 336 1.48 -19.17 -3.79
CA ASP A 336 0.43 -18.37 -3.17
C ASP A 336 1.03 -17.09 -2.61
N GLU A 337 0.74 -15.97 -3.25
CA GLU A 337 1.21 -14.63 -2.86
C GLU A 337 0.05 -13.66 -2.72
N ASN A 338 0.26 -12.56 -2.02
CA ASN A 338 -0.64 -11.42 -2.03
C ASN A 338 0.08 -10.13 -2.45
N THR A 339 -0.62 -9.31 -3.20
CA THR A 339 -0.16 -8.00 -3.67
C THR A 339 -1.23 -6.96 -3.42
N LEU A 340 -0.85 -5.89 -2.71
CA LEU A 340 -1.65 -4.68 -2.55
C LEU A 340 -1.12 -3.58 -3.45
N ILE A 341 -2.02 -2.84 -4.10
CA ILE A 341 -1.72 -1.61 -4.83
C ILE A 341 -2.52 -0.50 -4.17
N ILE A 342 -1.83 0.51 -3.62
CA ILE A 342 -2.44 1.57 -2.82
C ILE A 342 -2.22 2.90 -3.53
N HIS A 343 -3.29 3.50 -4.04
CA HIS A 343 -3.30 4.80 -4.70
C HIS A 343 -3.36 5.89 -3.63
N SER A 344 -2.20 6.41 -3.25
CA SER A 344 -2.09 7.39 -2.17
C SER A 344 -0.73 8.11 -2.18
N ASP A 345 -0.76 9.43 -2.24
CA ASP A 345 0.42 10.27 -2.05
C ASP A 345 1.09 10.04 -0.69
N THR A 346 0.29 9.80 0.34
CA THR A 346 0.80 9.47 1.68
C THR A 346 1.54 8.14 1.68
N ALA A 347 0.97 7.08 1.08
CA ALA A 347 1.62 5.77 0.98
C ALA A 347 2.93 5.88 0.19
N ALA A 348 2.88 6.49 -1.00
CA ALA A 348 4.03 6.65 -1.87
C ALA A 348 5.17 7.42 -1.17
N ASN A 349 4.86 8.52 -0.48
CA ASN A 349 5.87 9.29 0.24
C ASN A 349 6.43 8.54 1.46
N VAL A 350 5.60 7.82 2.23
CA VAL A 350 6.06 7.02 3.39
C VAL A 350 7.02 5.91 2.95
N TYR A 351 6.73 5.20 1.85
CA TYR A 351 7.66 4.21 1.30
C TYR A 351 8.91 4.85 0.71
N TYR A 352 8.79 6.03 0.08
CA TYR A 352 9.94 6.78 -0.42
C TYR A 352 10.91 7.18 0.70
N GLN A 353 10.43 7.55 1.88
CA GLN A 353 11.27 7.83 3.06
C GLN A 353 12.09 6.60 3.49
N SER A 354 11.52 5.39 3.41
CA SER A 354 12.24 4.14 3.67
C SER A 354 13.26 3.84 2.57
N PHE A 355 12.84 3.93 1.30
CA PHE A 355 13.73 3.73 0.15
C PHE A 355 14.92 4.70 0.17
N HIS A 356 14.67 5.98 0.46
CA HIS A 356 15.70 7.02 0.50
C HIS A 356 16.77 6.69 1.54
N ALA A 357 16.37 6.28 2.74
CA ALA A 357 17.30 5.86 3.79
C ALA A 357 18.15 4.65 3.37
N ASP A 358 17.52 3.60 2.84
CA ASP A 358 18.20 2.39 2.39
C ASP A 358 19.16 2.68 1.23
N PHE A 359 18.75 3.51 0.27
CA PHE A 359 19.57 3.87 -0.89
C PHE A 359 20.81 4.68 -0.48
N ALA A 360 20.66 5.59 0.48
CA ALA A 360 21.76 6.38 1.04
C ALA A 360 22.79 5.51 1.79
N VAL A 361 22.32 4.54 2.58
CA VAL A 361 23.20 3.57 3.29
C VAL A 361 24.06 2.77 2.30
N LEU A 362 23.52 2.48 1.11
CA LEU A 362 24.24 1.80 0.03
C LEU A 362 25.14 2.76 -0.79
N GLY A 363 25.39 3.97 -0.30
CA GLY A 363 26.23 4.97 -0.98
C GLY A 363 25.56 5.54 -2.23
N GLY A 364 24.25 5.49 -2.31
CA GLY A 364 23.46 6.12 -3.35
C GLY A 364 23.13 7.58 -3.02
N SER A 365 22.91 8.37 -4.07
CA SER A 365 22.37 9.72 -3.97
C SER A 365 21.24 9.87 -4.98
N LEU A 366 20.04 10.18 -4.49
CA LEU A 366 18.89 10.38 -5.35
C LEU A 366 18.86 11.82 -5.89
N THR A 367 18.50 11.95 -7.16
CA THR A 367 18.22 13.27 -7.74
C THR A 367 16.87 13.75 -7.23
N THR A 368 16.80 15.00 -6.78
CA THR A 368 15.51 15.61 -6.46
C THR A 368 14.70 15.75 -7.73
N VAL A 369 13.60 15.00 -7.81
CA VAL A 369 12.64 15.11 -8.89
C VAL A 369 11.59 16.11 -8.47
N THR A 370 11.31 17.09 -9.32
CA THR A 370 10.24 18.04 -9.11
C THR A 370 9.07 17.55 -9.97
N GLY A 371 8.08 16.98 -9.34
CA GLY A 371 6.81 16.67 -9.96
C GLY A 371 6.06 17.91 -10.41
N CYS A 372 4.75 17.85 -10.50
CA CYS A 372 4.00 19.04 -10.85
C CYS A 372 4.45 20.20 -9.95
N PRO A 373 4.72 21.37 -10.54
CA PRO A 373 5.15 22.52 -9.75
C PRO A 373 4.14 22.70 -8.61
N SER A 374 4.66 22.76 -7.38
CA SER A 374 3.88 23.04 -6.16
C SER A 374 3.28 24.46 -6.17
N SER A 375 2.97 24.95 -7.34
CA SER A 375 2.27 26.21 -7.60
C SER A 375 0.86 26.00 -8.10
N VAL A 376 0.12 25.09 -7.47
CA VAL A 376 -1.21 25.52 -7.06
C VAL A 376 -0.95 26.21 -5.72
N PRO A 377 -1.05 27.54 -5.63
CA PRO A 377 -1.01 28.20 -4.35
C PRO A 377 -2.08 27.52 -3.50
N SER A 378 -1.64 26.84 -2.48
CA SER A 378 -2.56 26.19 -1.54
C SER A 378 -3.56 27.26 -1.07
N ASN A 379 -4.82 27.08 -1.42
CA ASN A 379 -5.92 27.78 -0.79
C ASN A 379 -5.69 29.28 -0.61
N THR A 380 -5.58 30.02 -1.72
CA THR A 380 -5.76 31.47 -1.63
C THR A 380 -7.12 31.76 -0.99
N THR A 381 -7.24 32.88 -0.32
CA THR A 381 -8.52 33.29 0.29
C THR A 381 -9.65 33.29 -0.75
N THR A 382 -9.32 33.56 -2.00
CA THR A 382 -10.22 33.57 -3.16
C THR A 382 -10.73 32.16 -3.50
N GLU A 383 -9.86 31.15 -3.52
CA GLU A 383 -10.28 29.77 -3.79
C GLU A 383 -11.17 29.20 -2.67
N LYS A 384 -10.89 29.56 -1.41
CA LYS A 384 -11.75 29.19 -0.26
C LYS A 384 -13.15 29.80 -0.33
N ASN A 385 -13.24 30.98 -0.92
CA ASN A 385 -14.49 31.70 -1.10
C ASN A 385 -15.19 31.37 -2.42
N THR A 386 -14.77 30.30 -3.11
CA THR A 386 -15.33 29.85 -4.39
C THR A 386 -15.93 28.46 -4.22
N SER A 387 -17.16 28.28 -4.73
CA SER A 387 -17.89 27.02 -4.67
C SER A 387 -18.52 26.63 -6.00
N VAL A 388 -18.61 25.33 -6.25
CA VAL A 388 -19.34 24.75 -7.39
C VAL A 388 -20.22 23.63 -6.83
N TYR A 389 -21.54 23.84 -6.88
CA TYR A 389 -22.51 22.92 -6.25
C TYR A 389 -23.88 22.92 -6.97
N PRO A 390 -24.65 21.79 -6.84
CA PRO A 390 -24.27 20.52 -6.24
C PRO A 390 -23.22 19.78 -7.08
N ASN A 391 -22.42 18.93 -6.43
CA ASN A 391 -21.46 18.05 -7.11
C ASN A 391 -21.50 16.65 -6.44
N PRO A 392 -21.99 15.61 -7.09
CA PRO A 392 -22.49 15.56 -8.48
C PRO A 392 -23.71 16.43 -8.74
N SER A 393 -23.91 16.79 -10.03
CA SER A 393 -24.99 17.64 -10.52
C SER A 393 -25.87 16.89 -11.52
N ASP A 394 -27.17 17.15 -11.54
CA ASP A 394 -28.09 16.64 -12.57
C ASP A 394 -27.92 17.29 -13.96
N GLY A 395 -26.90 18.12 -14.10
CA GLY A 395 -26.61 18.96 -15.27
C GLY A 395 -26.81 20.44 -14.95
N THR A 396 -27.51 20.77 -13.86
CA THR A 396 -27.69 22.16 -13.39
C THR A 396 -26.90 22.37 -12.11
N PHE A 397 -25.98 23.31 -12.10
CA PHE A 397 -25.14 23.63 -10.94
C PHE A 397 -24.85 25.12 -10.85
N THR A 398 -24.43 25.53 -9.67
CA THR A 398 -24.11 26.91 -9.34
C THR A 398 -22.61 27.07 -9.19
N VAL A 399 -22.06 28.10 -9.81
CA VAL A 399 -20.71 28.62 -9.54
C VAL A 399 -20.87 29.88 -8.70
N SER A 400 -20.32 29.90 -7.48
CA SER A 400 -20.33 31.08 -6.62
C SER A 400 -18.91 31.45 -6.18
N TYR A 401 -18.63 32.75 -6.05
CA TYR A 401 -17.39 33.27 -5.54
C TYR A 401 -17.62 34.64 -4.87
N SER A 402 -16.71 35.00 -3.96
CA SER A 402 -16.74 36.27 -3.26
C SER A 402 -15.43 37.03 -3.47
N LEU A 403 -15.55 38.31 -3.82
CA LEU A 403 -14.40 39.22 -4.04
C LEU A 403 -14.30 40.22 -2.90
N SER A 404 -13.10 40.38 -2.34
CA SER A 404 -12.80 41.38 -1.30
C SER A 404 -12.62 42.81 -1.87
N SER A 405 -12.30 42.90 -3.14
CA SER A 405 -12.13 44.14 -3.90
C SER A 405 -12.51 43.93 -5.36
N MET A 406 -12.59 45.03 -6.12
CA MET A 406 -12.83 44.97 -7.56
C MET A 406 -11.68 44.25 -8.26
N GLN A 407 -11.98 43.19 -9.06
CA GLN A 407 -10.99 42.36 -9.78
C GLN A 407 -11.49 41.92 -11.16
N ASN A 408 -10.57 41.61 -12.04
CA ASN A 408 -10.89 40.95 -13.30
C ASN A 408 -11.15 39.47 -13.06
N VAL A 409 -12.27 38.98 -13.59
CA VAL A 409 -12.69 37.59 -13.43
C VAL A 409 -12.91 36.96 -14.81
N LYS A 410 -12.38 35.75 -14.99
CA LYS A 410 -12.67 34.88 -16.12
C LYS A 410 -13.00 33.50 -15.61
N ILE A 411 -14.06 32.89 -16.12
CA ILE A 411 -14.50 31.55 -15.73
C ILE A 411 -14.86 30.78 -16.98
N ASP A 412 -14.10 29.73 -17.27
CA ASP A 412 -14.30 28.85 -18.42
C ASP A 412 -14.53 27.40 -17.93
N ILE A 413 -15.33 26.64 -18.66
CA ILE A 413 -15.60 25.22 -18.38
C ILE A 413 -15.05 24.39 -19.54
N TYR A 414 -14.27 23.35 -19.18
CA TYR A 414 -13.65 22.42 -20.11
C TYR A 414 -14.11 20.98 -19.84
N ASN A 415 -14.16 20.17 -20.87
CA ASN A 415 -14.28 18.72 -20.71
C ASN A 415 -12.92 18.08 -20.41
N THR A 416 -12.88 16.78 -20.14
CA THR A 416 -11.66 16.03 -19.84
C THR A 416 -10.67 15.93 -21.00
N THR A 417 -11.07 16.23 -22.21
CA THR A 417 -10.16 16.29 -23.37
C THR A 417 -9.54 17.68 -23.57
N GLY A 418 -9.80 18.63 -22.65
CA GLY A 418 -9.28 19.99 -22.71
C GLY A 418 -10.05 20.92 -23.67
N GLN A 419 -11.17 20.46 -24.25
CA GLN A 419 -12.01 21.28 -25.10
C GLN A 419 -12.89 22.20 -24.24
N LYS A 420 -12.87 23.50 -24.53
CA LYS A 420 -13.76 24.47 -23.87
C LYS A 420 -15.21 24.19 -24.25
N THR A 421 -16.02 23.94 -23.23
CA THR A 421 -17.46 23.66 -23.36
C THR A 421 -18.30 24.91 -23.22
N LEU A 422 -17.92 25.78 -22.28
CA LEU A 422 -18.67 27.00 -21.96
C LEU A 422 -17.74 28.09 -21.43
N SER A 423 -17.99 29.35 -21.76
CA SER A 423 -17.42 30.50 -21.07
C SER A 423 -18.51 31.11 -20.21
N VAL A 424 -18.34 31.07 -18.88
CA VAL A 424 -19.29 31.63 -17.92
C VAL A 424 -19.08 33.14 -17.78
N ILE A 425 -17.81 33.55 -17.68
CA ILE A 425 -17.37 34.95 -17.68
C ILE A 425 -16.17 35.06 -18.62
N ASN A 426 -16.30 35.90 -19.65
CA ASN A 426 -15.23 36.11 -20.60
C ASN A 426 -14.45 37.39 -20.23
N GLU A 427 -13.62 37.31 -19.18
CA GLU A 427 -12.76 38.39 -18.69
C GLU A 427 -13.49 39.72 -18.49
N ALA A 428 -14.09 39.88 -17.33
CA ALA A 428 -14.84 41.09 -16.95
C ALA A 428 -14.42 41.59 -15.57
N THR A 429 -14.31 42.89 -15.42
CA THR A 429 -14.11 43.51 -14.12
C THR A 429 -15.37 43.39 -13.27
N GLN A 430 -15.26 42.75 -12.11
CA GLN A 430 -16.35 42.51 -11.16
C GLN A 430 -16.11 43.30 -9.88
N PRO A 431 -17.17 43.89 -9.28
CA PRO A 431 -17.08 44.62 -8.01
C PRO A 431 -16.85 43.67 -6.84
N ALA A 432 -16.45 44.23 -5.69
CA ALA A 432 -16.41 43.48 -4.43
C ALA A 432 -17.82 42.94 -4.07
N GLY A 433 -17.91 41.77 -3.45
CA GLY A 433 -19.14 41.11 -3.04
C GLY A 433 -19.30 39.71 -3.54
N GLU A 434 -20.46 39.12 -3.29
CA GLU A 434 -20.80 37.76 -3.74
C GLU A 434 -21.32 37.77 -5.17
N HIS A 435 -20.87 36.78 -5.95
CA HIS A 435 -21.27 36.55 -7.33
C HIS A 435 -21.76 35.12 -7.50
N VAL A 436 -22.88 34.92 -8.20
CA VAL A 436 -23.53 33.62 -8.37
C VAL A 436 -23.94 33.45 -9.84
N HIS A 437 -23.53 32.32 -10.44
CA HIS A 437 -23.84 31.97 -11.81
C HIS A 437 -24.46 30.57 -11.86
N ASN A 438 -25.66 30.45 -12.44
CA ASN A 438 -26.31 29.17 -12.66
C ASN A 438 -25.93 28.63 -14.02
N ILE A 439 -25.43 27.42 -14.06
CA ILE A 439 -24.89 26.75 -15.24
C ILE A 439 -25.76 25.54 -15.56
N ASN A 440 -25.95 25.30 -16.84
CA ASN A 440 -26.62 24.10 -17.33
C ASN A 440 -25.72 23.42 -18.38
N LEU A 441 -25.35 22.14 -18.12
CA LEU A 441 -24.61 21.27 -19.03
C LEU A 441 -25.45 20.01 -19.30
N SER A 442 -25.90 19.85 -20.50
CA SER A 442 -26.80 18.75 -20.91
C SER A 442 -26.05 17.41 -21.13
N THR A 443 -24.74 17.43 -21.32
CA THR A 443 -23.96 16.24 -21.64
C THR A 443 -23.38 15.64 -20.37
N PRO A 444 -23.59 14.34 -20.09
CA PRO A 444 -22.93 13.68 -18.97
C PRO A 444 -21.41 13.67 -19.11
N GLY A 445 -20.69 13.82 -17.99
CA GLY A 445 -19.23 13.78 -17.99
C GLY A 445 -18.63 14.49 -16.78
N MET A 446 -17.32 14.40 -16.69
CA MET A 446 -16.52 15.21 -15.77
C MET A 446 -16.13 16.51 -16.48
N TYR A 447 -16.25 17.64 -15.78
CA TYR A 447 -15.86 18.94 -16.28
C TYR A 447 -14.92 19.65 -15.31
N LEU A 448 -14.09 20.50 -15.85
CA LEU A 448 -13.14 21.37 -15.14
C LEU A 448 -13.63 22.80 -15.25
N VAL A 449 -14.04 23.41 -14.14
CA VAL A 449 -14.36 24.84 -14.05
C VAL A 449 -13.10 25.59 -13.68
N GLN A 450 -12.53 26.29 -14.63
CA GLN A 450 -11.29 27.06 -14.49
C GLN A 450 -11.59 28.50 -14.15
N PHE A 451 -11.02 28.98 -13.06
CA PHE A 451 -11.12 30.35 -12.58
C PHE A 451 -9.82 31.10 -12.81
N GLN A 452 -9.95 32.32 -13.25
CA GLN A 452 -8.93 33.35 -13.19
C GLN A 452 -9.54 34.56 -12.49
N ILE A 453 -9.04 34.91 -11.30
CA ILE A 453 -9.52 36.03 -10.50
C ILE A 453 -8.30 36.90 -10.14
N GLY A 454 -8.16 38.05 -10.79
CA GLY A 454 -6.94 38.82 -10.78
C GLY A 454 -5.78 37.99 -11.34
N ASP A 455 -4.71 37.85 -10.54
CA ASP A 455 -3.54 37.02 -10.87
C ASP A 455 -3.66 35.57 -10.40
N GLU A 456 -4.74 35.22 -9.71
CA GLU A 456 -4.95 33.88 -9.19
C GLU A 456 -5.62 32.98 -10.23
N HIS A 457 -5.11 31.73 -10.39
CA HIS A 457 -5.66 30.72 -11.27
C HIS A 457 -5.88 29.43 -10.48
N PHE A 458 -7.09 28.87 -10.53
CA PHE A 458 -7.42 27.58 -9.91
C PHE A 458 -8.55 26.88 -10.62
N THR A 459 -8.79 25.61 -10.29
CA THR A 459 -9.78 24.76 -10.98
C THR A 459 -10.62 23.99 -9.97
N LYS A 460 -11.94 23.94 -10.19
CA LYS A 460 -12.86 23.07 -9.46
C LYS A 460 -13.40 22.01 -10.44
N LYS A 461 -13.61 20.78 -9.94
CA LYS A 461 -14.20 19.70 -10.72
C LYS A 461 -15.71 19.64 -10.49
N ILE A 462 -16.48 19.31 -11.51
CA ILE A 462 -17.90 19.02 -11.43
C ILE A 462 -18.22 17.75 -12.23
N PHE A 463 -19.00 16.88 -11.62
CA PHE A 463 -19.43 15.63 -12.27
C PHE A 463 -20.93 15.69 -12.58
N VAL A 464 -21.28 15.44 -13.85
CA VAL A 464 -22.66 15.30 -14.36
C VAL A 464 -22.85 13.83 -14.71
N PRO A 465 -23.56 13.03 -13.90
CA PRO A 465 -23.80 11.61 -14.19
C PRO A 465 -24.68 11.42 -15.41
N GLY A 466 -24.48 10.31 -16.14
CA GLY A 466 -25.42 9.85 -17.17
C GLY A 466 -26.75 9.43 -16.51
N ARG A 467 -27.87 9.75 -17.18
CA ARG A 467 -29.20 9.27 -16.77
C ARG A 467 -29.39 7.81 -17.16
#